data_5ca9ef624cb4759933abd33fcc6ba4b2
#
_entry.id   5ca9ef624cb4759933abd33fcc6ba4b2
#
_cell.length_a   1.000
_cell.length_b   1.000
_cell.length_c   1.000
_cell.angle_alpha   90.00
_cell.angle_beta   90.00
_cell.angle_gamma   90.00
#
_symmetry.space_group_name_H-M   'P 1'
#
loop_
_entity.id
_entity.type
_entity.pdbx_description
1 polymer ?
#
loop_
_entity_poly.entity_id
_entity_poly.type
_entity_poly.pdbx_seq_one_letter_code
_entity_poly.pdbx_strand_id
1 'polypeptide(L)'
;MKETEQIEFKKSTSELDEALVSISAILNKHQKGDIYFGIKNNGEAYKFEINDSTLRDVSRKIYEFIKPQIFPMVSIEIIDGVEVIKVHFEGNEIPYSSKGKYYIRVADEDRELTPGELRKIMIQNEYKENFEDHLTNETIDDVDENSIIHFYNEAVNCNRLPDIPFNKQSILEKLDLLKSGHLTNAGKLLFSKNKPLVLKAAVFATDQKTTFLDIQRYEGNIFDLIQKGMRYIIEHINWRVDFNGGVQRIEIPEVPVKAIREAVINSFAHARYDINVQHEIDIYSNRISITNPGCFANDNTPLDYSQKELRSFLRNEKIAKVLFLCNDVETFGHGIKKVYSLCKESNVHINYINNETDFTFEFSRVDRNVMTNGTING
;
A
#
# COMPACT_ATOMS: atom_id res chain seq x y z
N MET A 1 -22.68 25.44 -9.31
CA MET A 1 -21.85 24.36 -8.69
C MET A 1 -22.30 23.01 -9.22
N LYS A 2 -21.52 21.92 -9.00
CA LYS A 2 -21.87 20.55 -9.41
C LYS A 2 -21.56 19.60 -8.26
N GLU A 3 -22.44 18.62 -8.03
CA GLU A 3 -22.19 17.52 -7.09
C GLU A 3 -21.00 16.68 -7.53
N THR A 4 -20.30 16.13 -6.55
CA THR A 4 -19.14 15.25 -6.73
C THR A 4 -19.18 14.15 -5.68
N GLU A 5 -18.21 13.25 -5.71
CA GLU A 5 -18.08 12.22 -4.64
C GLU A 5 -17.84 12.81 -3.23
N GLN A 6 -17.43 14.09 -3.13
CA GLN A 6 -17.15 14.77 -1.86
C GLN A 6 -18.05 15.98 -1.60
N ILE A 7 -18.92 16.35 -2.53
CA ILE A 7 -19.81 17.51 -2.43
C ILE A 7 -21.23 17.06 -2.71
N GLU A 8 -22.14 17.36 -1.79
CA GLU A 8 -23.57 17.02 -1.86
C GLU A 8 -24.43 18.27 -1.69
N PHE A 9 -25.54 18.35 -2.43
CA PHE A 9 -26.52 19.46 -2.36
C PHE A 9 -27.83 19.00 -1.75
N LYS A 10 -28.42 19.85 -0.93
CA LYS A 10 -29.75 19.69 -0.33
C LYS A 10 -30.53 21.01 -0.44
N LYS A 11 -31.80 20.93 -0.78
CA LYS A 11 -32.63 22.14 -0.94
C LYS A 11 -32.80 22.91 0.36
N SER A 12 -32.93 22.19 1.48
CA SER A 12 -33.09 22.81 2.79
C SER A 12 -32.75 21.82 3.90
N THR A 13 -32.78 22.29 5.14
CA THR A 13 -32.55 21.45 6.33
C THR A 13 -33.69 20.44 6.59
N SER A 14 -34.79 20.46 5.83
CA SER A 14 -35.79 19.37 5.87
C SER A 14 -35.22 18.05 5.34
N GLU A 15 -34.16 18.09 4.52
CA GLU A 15 -33.45 16.93 3.97
C GLU A 15 -32.23 16.53 4.83
N LEU A 16 -32.17 16.97 6.11
CA LEU A 16 -31.03 16.70 6.99
C LEU A 16 -30.81 15.23 7.26
N ASP A 17 -31.87 14.43 7.30
CA ASP A 17 -31.76 12.97 7.48
C ASP A 17 -31.05 12.29 6.31
N GLU A 18 -31.28 12.74 5.09
CA GLU A 18 -30.56 12.29 3.90
C GLU A 18 -29.12 12.80 3.91
N ALA A 19 -28.90 14.06 4.32
CA ALA A 19 -27.57 14.62 4.47
C ALA A 19 -26.69 13.82 5.46
N LEU A 20 -27.28 13.30 6.57
CA LEU A 20 -26.58 12.42 7.51
C LEU A 20 -26.11 11.11 6.85
N VAL A 21 -26.90 10.56 5.93
CA VAL A 21 -26.51 9.38 5.15
C VAL A 21 -25.31 9.72 4.26
N SER A 22 -25.41 10.84 3.52
CA SER A 22 -24.32 11.29 2.63
C SER A 22 -23.04 11.61 3.42
N ILE A 23 -23.12 12.25 4.59
CA ILE A 23 -21.97 12.48 5.46
C ILE A 23 -21.27 11.15 5.80
N SER A 24 -22.01 10.14 6.27
CA SER A 24 -21.42 8.85 6.62
C SER A 24 -20.82 8.14 5.42
N ALA A 25 -21.48 8.21 4.25
CA ALA A 25 -21.01 7.60 3.01
C ALA A 25 -19.72 8.25 2.46
N ILE A 26 -19.67 9.58 2.49
CA ILE A 26 -18.48 10.36 2.07
C ILE A 26 -17.32 10.12 3.04
N LEU A 27 -17.55 10.13 4.36
CA LEU A 27 -16.51 9.85 5.35
C LEU A 27 -15.91 8.46 5.17
N ASN A 28 -16.74 7.45 4.91
CA ASN A 28 -16.29 6.08 4.73
C ASN A 28 -15.43 5.87 3.48
N LYS A 29 -15.51 6.76 2.49
CA LYS A 29 -14.73 6.67 1.26
C LYS A 29 -13.59 7.69 1.20
N HIS A 30 -13.88 8.95 1.56
CA HIS A 30 -12.99 10.10 1.31
C HIS A 30 -12.46 10.77 2.58
N GLN A 31 -12.98 10.42 3.76
CA GLN A 31 -12.60 10.96 5.07
C GLN A 31 -12.92 12.46 5.26
N LYS A 32 -13.37 13.16 4.23
CA LYS A 32 -13.79 14.59 4.27
C LYS A 32 -14.73 14.93 3.14
N GLY A 33 -15.55 15.95 3.35
CA GLY A 33 -16.46 16.47 2.34
C GLY A 33 -17.21 17.70 2.77
N ASP A 34 -18.08 18.18 1.86
CA ASP A 34 -18.92 19.35 2.06
C ASP A 34 -20.39 19.04 1.71
N ILE A 35 -21.32 19.49 2.55
CA ILE A 35 -22.75 19.52 2.22
C ILE A 35 -23.23 20.95 2.18
N TYR A 36 -24.02 21.28 1.16
CA TYR A 36 -24.63 22.60 1.01
C TYR A 36 -26.15 22.47 1.11
N PHE A 37 -26.76 23.14 2.12
CA PHE A 37 -28.20 23.33 2.18
C PHE A 37 -28.59 24.69 1.57
N GLY A 38 -29.57 24.70 0.71
CA GLY A 38 -29.99 25.84 -0.08
C GLY A 38 -29.50 25.76 -1.53
N ILE A 39 -29.18 24.57 -2.01
CA ILE A 39 -28.82 24.32 -3.41
C ILE A 39 -29.65 23.14 -3.92
N LYS A 40 -30.23 23.29 -5.11
CA LYS A 40 -30.92 22.19 -5.81
C LYS A 40 -29.89 21.27 -6.49
N ASN A 41 -30.26 20.05 -6.82
CA ASN A 41 -29.42 19.07 -7.51
C ASN A 41 -28.85 19.56 -8.87
N ASN A 42 -29.54 20.54 -9.51
CA ASN A 42 -29.04 21.19 -10.73
C ASN A 42 -27.99 22.27 -10.48
N GLY A 43 -27.63 22.53 -9.21
CA GLY A 43 -26.64 23.52 -8.80
C GLY A 43 -27.18 24.94 -8.62
N GLU A 44 -28.48 25.17 -8.80
CA GLU A 44 -29.11 26.49 -8.58
C GLU A 44 -29.35 26.76 -7.10
N ALA A 45 -29.04 27.99 -6.65
CA ALA A 45 -29.34 28.41 -5.29
C ALA A 45 -30.84 28.44 -5.03
N TYR A 46 -31.26 27.98 -3.86
CA TYR A 46 -32.66 27.91 -3.43
C TYR A 46 -32.80 28.58 -2.06
N LYS A 47 -33.60 29.66 -2.01
CA LYS A 47 -33.82 30.39 -0.78
C LYS A 47 -34.71 29.64 0.18
N PHE A 48 -34.23 29.43 1.41
CA PHE A 48 -35.02 28.93 2.53
C PHE A 48 -34.70 29.75 3.79
N GLU A 49 -35.48 29.58 4.83
CA GLU A 49 -35.31 30.35 6.08
C GLU A 49 -34.14 29.84 6.88
N ILE A 50 -33.15 30.69 7.14
CA ILE A 50 -31.97 30.39 7.95
C ILE A 50 -31.95 31.34 9.16
N ASN A 51 -31.78 30.76 10.34
CA ASN A 51 -31.61 31.50 11.58
C ASN A 51 -30.54 30.81 12.47
N ASP A 52 -30.15 31.48 13.56
CA ASP A 52 -29.10 30.96 14.47
C ASP A 52 -29.42 29.60 15.07
N SER A 53 -30.70 29.25 15.23
CA SER A 53 -31.10 27.93 15.71
C SER A 53 -30.90 26.85 14.64
N THR A 54 -31.07 27.21 13.35
CA THR A 54 -30.88 26.31 12.20
C THR A 54 -29.47 25.74 12.16
N LEU A 55 -28.44 26.60 12.30
CA LEU A 55 -27.04 26.15 12.28
C LEU A 55 -26.72 25.24 13.46
N ARG A 56 -27.20 25.62 14.66
CA ARG A 56 -27.02 24.80 15.86
C ARG A 56 -27.72 23.43 15.77
N ASP A 57 -28.91 23.39 15.20
CA ASP A 57 -29.66 22.16 15.02
C ASP A 57 -29.00 21.22 14.02
N VAL A 58 -28.43 21.75 12.92
CA VAL A 58 -27.62 20.98 11.95
C VAL A 58 -26.41 20.37 12.64
N SER A 59 -25.60 21.20 13.31
CA SER A 59 -24.40 20.74 14.01
C SER A 59 -24.71 19.69 15.08
N ARG A 60 -25.76 19.94 15.91
CA ARG A 60 -26.20 19.01 16.96
C ARG A 60 -26.63 17.66 16.39
N LYS A 61 -27.44 17.63 15.33
CA LYS A 61 -27.90 16.38 14.73
C LYS A 61 -26.74 15.59 14.10
N ILE A 62 -25.78 16.24 13.48
CA ILE A 62 -24.59 15.56 12.95
C ILE A 62 -23.81 14.90 14.10
N TYR A 63 -23.53 15.65 15.18
CA TYR A 63 -22.87 15.12 16.37
C TYR A 63 -23.62 13.95 17.03
N GLU A 64 -24.96 14.03 17.05
CA GLU A 64 -25.82 13.01 17.67
C GLU A 64 -25.89 11.72 16.87
N PHE A 65 -26.06 11.80 15.55
CA PHE A 65 -26.40 10.67 14.69
C PHE A 65 -25.25 10.10 13.87
N ILE A 66 -24.13 10.81 13.70
CA ILE A 66 -22.92 10.27 13.09
C ILE A 66 -22.03 9.64 14.18
N LYS A 67 -21.63 8.39 13.96
CA LYS A 67 -20.76 7.65 14.89
C LYS A 67 -19.67 6.91 14.12
N PRO A 68 -18.36 7.01 14.54
CA PRO A 68 -17.84 7.86 15.62
C PRO A 68 -18.24 9.33 15.48
N GLN A 69 -18.17 10.09 16.59
CA GLN A 69 -18.59 11.50 16.60
C GLN A 69 -17.62 12.37 15.79
N ILE A 70 -18.18 13.32 15.02
CA ILE A 70 -17.42 14.35 14.32
C ILE A 70 -17.87 15.74 14.74
N PHE A 71 -17.01 16.72 14.53
CA PHE A 71 -17.26 18.14 14.82
C PHE A 71 -17.24 18.94 13.50
N PRO A 72 -18.38 19.05 12.79
CA PRO A 72 -18.41 19.74 11.52
C PRO A 72 -18.26 21.26 11.69
N MET A 73 -17.65 21.91 10.71
CA MET A 73 -17.69 23.39 10.58
C MET A 73 -18.96 23.77 9.81
N VAL A 74 -19.86 24.48 10.47
CA VAL A 74 -21.13 24.95 9.86
C VAL A 74 -21.05 26.46 9.68
N SER A 75 -21.19 26.94 8.45
CA SER A 75 -21.09 28.38 8.10
C SER A 75 -22.17 28.76 7.09
N ILE A 76 -22.46 30.07 7.00
CA ILE A 76 -23.30 30.63 5.95
C ILE A 76 -22.37 31.15 4.85
N GLU A 77 -22.66 30.77 3.61
CA GLU A 77 -22.04 31.31 2.39
C GLU A 77 -23.10 31.99 1.50
N ILE A 78 -22.70 32.91 0.66
CA ILE A 78 -23.58 33.56 -0.32
C ILE A 78 -23.26 33.01 -1.70
N ILE A 79 -24.22 32.36 -2.33
CA ILE A 79 -24.12 31.78 -3.68
C ILE A 79 -25.25 32.43 -4.53
N ASP A 80 -24.88 33.03 -5.62
CA ASP A 80 -25.81 33.73 -6.54
C ASP A 80 -26.76 34.74 -5.82
N GLY A 81 -26.24 35.38 -4.76
CA GLY A 81 -27.02 36.35 -3.96
C GLY A 81 -27.98 35.71 -2.95
N VAL A 82 -27.92 34.38 -2.76
CA VAL A 82 -28.75 33.64 -1.80
C VAL A 82 -27.86 33.08 -0.68
N GLU A 83 -28.31 33.22 0.56
CA GLU A 83 -27.66 32.59 1.70
C GLU A 83 -27.90 31.08 1.68
N VAL A 84 -26.80 30.30 1.80
CA VAL A 84 -26.78 28.85 1.88
C VAL A 84 -25.98 28.40 3.11
N ILE A 85 -26.29 27.24 3.68
CA ILE A 85 -25.51 26.68 4.77
C ILE A 85 -24.52 25.71 4.18
N LYS A 86 -23.23 25.95 4.44
CA LYS A 86 -22.14 25.00 4.16
C LYS A 86 -21.78 24.23 5.43
N VAL A 87 -21.70 22.93 5.31
CA VAL A 87 -21.24 22.01 6.34
C VAL A 87 -19.98 21.33 5.83
N HIS A 88 -18.83 21.74 6.35
CA HIS A 88 -17.57 21.03 6.11
C HIS A 88 -17.34 20.01 7.23
N PHE A 89 -16.98 18.78 6.85
CA PHE A 89 -16.72 17.71 7.80
C PHE A 89 -15.50 16.88 7.36
N GLU A 90 -14.79 16.39 8.38
CA GLU A 90 -13.65 15.48 8.23
C GLU A 90 -13.60 14.47 9.36
N GLY A 91 -12.99 13.31 9.11
CA GLY A 91 -12.81 12.27 10.11
C GLY A 91 -12.06 11.07 9.54
N ASN A 92 -11.26 10.43 10.38
CA ASN A 92 -10.38 9.31 10.04
C ASN A 92 -10.72 7.99 10.77
N GLU A 93 -11.74 8.01 11.65
CA GLU A 93 -12.16 6.84 12.45
C GLU A 93 -13.20 5.97 11.72
N ILE A 94 -12.89 5.57 10.47
CA ILE A 94 -13.79 4.70 9.69
C ILE A 94 -13.93 3.32 10.38
N PRO A 95 -15.15 2.69 10.39
CA PRO A 95 -16.34 3.07 9.62
C PRO A 95 -17.29 4.01 10.38
N TYR A 96 -17.76 5.03 9.68
CA TYR A 96 -18.79 5.94 10.18
C TYR A 96 -20.18 5.41 9.89
N SER A 97 -21.08 5.49 10.89
CA SER A 97 -22.50 5.16 10.72
C SER A 97 -23.38 6.40 10.80
N SER A 98 -24.49 6.37 10.10
CA SER A 98 -25.62 7.28 10.29
C SER A 98 -26.80 6.50 10.86
N LYS A 99 -27.27 6.89 12.06
CA LYS A 99 -28.39 6.23 12.76
C LYS A 99 -28.22 4.70 12.88
N GLY A 100 -26.97 4.23 13.09
CA GLY A 100 -26.62 2.81 13.25
C GLY A 100 -26.49 2.02 11.96
N LYS A 101 -26.62 2.64 10.78
CA LYS A 101 -26.37 2.02 9.48
C LYS A 101 -25.12 2.61 8.83
N TYR A 102 -24.43 1.81 8.03
CA TYR A 102 -23.19 2.16 7.38
C TYR A 102 -23.38 2.31 5.88
N TYR A 103 -22.88 3.39 5.31
CA TYR A 103 -23.03 3.72 3.91
C TYR A 103 -21.67 4.00 3.25
N ILE A 104 -21.59 3.82 1.93
CA ILE A 104 -20.40 4.17 1.14
C ILE A 104 -20.83 4.95 -0.09
N ARG A 105 -20.04 5.96 -0.46
CA ARG A 105 -20.25 6.77 -1.65
C ARG A 105 -19.81 6.02 -2.91
N VAL A 106 -20.69 5.90 -3.88
CA VAL A 106 -20.42 5.29 -5.20
C VAL A 106 -20.85 6.30 -6.26
N ALA A 107 -19.92 7.00 -6.86
CA ALA A 107 -20.16 8.17 -7.69
C ALA A 107 -20.96 9.24 -6.93
N ASP A 108 -22.22 9.49 -7.29
CA ASP A 108 -23.14 10.44 -6.67
C ASP A 108 -24.25 9.76 -5.82
N GLU A 109 -24.15 8.45 -5.60
CA GLU A 109 -25.13 7.68 -4.83
C GLU A 109 -24.56 7.18 -3.50
N ASP A 110 -25.41 7.13 -2.48
CA ASP A 110 -25.11 6.58 -1.16
C ASP A 110 -25.69 5.17 -1.03
N ARG A 111 -24.82 4.17 -0.98
CA ARG A 111 -25.20 2.75 -0.88
C ARG A 111 -24.96 2.21 0.53
N GLU A 112 -25.95 1.53 1.09
CA GLU A 112 -25.79 0.82 2.37
C GLU A 112 -24.77 -0.33 2.22
N LEU A 113 -23.81 -0.41 3.13
CA LEU A 113 -22.80 -1.46 3.18
C LEU A 113 -23.42 -2.78 3.64
N THR A 114 -23.13 -3.84 2.93
CA THR A 114 -23.45 -5.20 3.40
C THR A 114 -22.57 -5.57 4.60
N PRO A 115 -23.03 -6.52 5.46
CA PRO A 115 -22.22 -6.98 6.58
C PRO A 115 -20.81 -7.47 6.19
N GLY A 116 -20.68 -8.08 5.01
CA GLY A 116 -19.39 -8.54 4.49
C GLY A 116 -18.44 -7.40 4.11
N GLU A 117 -18.97 -6.35 3.47
CA GLU A 117 -18.20 -5.15 3.13
C GLU A 117 -17.81 -4.35 4.36
N LEU A 118 -18.73 -4.19 5.32
CA LEU A 118 -18.45 -3.54 6.60
C LEU A 118 -17.33 -4.26 7.35
N ARG A 119 -17.38 -5.60 7.41
CA ARG A 119 -16.31 -6.40 8.02
C ARG A 119 -14.96 -6.18 7.33
N LYS A 120 -14.92 -6.12 5.98
CA LYS A 120 -13.70 -5.82 5.23
C LYS A 120 -13.12 -4.46 5.63
N ILE A 121 -13.96 -3.42 5.72
CA ILE A 121 -13.53 -2.07 6.11
C ILE A 121 -12.98 -2.06 7.54
N MET A 122 -13.66 -2.71 8.50
CA MET A 122 -13.21 -2.79 9.89
C MET A 122 -11.85 -3.48 10.00
N ILE A 123 -11.66 -4.64 9.35
CA ILE A 123 -10.39 -5.36 9.34
C ILE A 123 -9.27 -4.52 8.70
N GLN A 124 -9.56 -3.81 7.60
CA GLN A 124 -8.57 -2.96 6.93
C GLN A 124 -8.11 -1.80 7.81
N ASN A 125 -9.03 -1.20 8.59
CA ASN A 125 -8.69 -0.10 9.49
C ASN A 125 -7.93 -0.57 10.73
N GLU A 126 -8.35 -1.67 11.33
CA GLU A 126 -7.65 -2.27 12.48
C GLU A 126 -6.21 -2.64 12.10
N TYR A 127 -6.02 -3.20 10.90
CA TYR A 127 -4.68 -3.45 10.35
C TYR A 127 -3.86 -2.18 10.19
N LYS A 128 -4.46 -1.11 9.63
CA LYS A 128 -3.77 0.16 9.35
C LYS A 128 -3.32 0.87 10.62
N GLU A 129 -4.12 0.80 11.69
CA GLU A 129 -3.85 1.58 12.89
C GLU A 129 -2.91 0.90 13.89
N ASN A 130 -2.82 -0.44 13.93
CA ASN A 130 -2.18 -1.10 15.05
C ASN A 130 -1.36 -2.37 14.77
N PHE A 131 -1.42 -2.98 13.57
CA PHE A 131 -0.77 -4.29 13.37
C PHE A 131 0.71 -4.30 13.71
N GLU A 132 1.48 -3.34 13.20
CA GLU A 132 2.94 -3.28 13.39
C GLU A 132 3.32 -3.07 14.86
N ASP A 133 2.46 -2.40 15.63
CA ASP A 133 2.68 -2.01 17.03
C ASP A 133 2.23 -3.06 18.06
N HIS A 134 1.44 -4.04 17.66
CA HIS A 134 1.00 -5.09 18.57
C HIS A 134 2.20 -5.84 19.15
N LEU A 135 2.21 -5.99 20.46
CA LEU A 135 3.26 -6.72 21.17
C LEU A 135 3.10 -8.22 20.97
N THR A 136 4.21 -8.87 20.77
CA THR A 136 4.30 -10.32 20.68
C THR A 136 4.80 -10.92 22.00
N ASN A 137 4.81 -12.25 22.10
CA ASN A 137 5.42 -12.95 23.23
C ASN A 137 6.96 -13.07 23.07
N GLU A 138 7.52 -12.63 21.94
CA GLU A 138 8.95 -12.70 21.66
C GLU A 138 9.68 -11.51 22.30
N THR A 139 10.91 -11.76 22.72
CA THR A 139 11.77 -10.81 23.44
C THR A 139 13.03 -10.52 22.63
N ILE A 140 13.94 -9.74 23.20
CA ILE A 140 15.24 -9.45 22.58
C ILE A 140 16.08 -10.72 22.35
N ASP A 141 15.85 -11.78 23.13
CA ASP A 141 16.55 -13.05 23.00
C ASP A 141 16.10 -13.85 21.77
N ASP A 142 14.93 -13.52 21.21
CA ASP A 142 14.39 -14.13 20.01
C ASP A 142 14.86 -13.42 18.71
N VAL A 143 15.66 -12.40 18.82
CA VAL A 143 16.22 -11.67 17.66
C VAL A 143 17.34 -12.48 17.01
N ASP A 144 17.30 -12.60 15.68
CA ASP A 144 18.37 -13.15 14.88
C ASP A 144 19.53 -12.16 14.76
N GLU A 145 20.67 -12.53 15.34
CA GLU A 145 21.88 -11.68 15.40
C GLU A 145 22.39 -11.35 13.98
N ASN A 146 22.31 -12.29 13.04
CA ASN A 146 22.83 -12.06 11.70
C ASN A 146 22.01 -10.99 10.97
N SER A 147 20.68 -11.07 11.06
CA SER A 147 19.78 -10.13 10.41
C SER A 147 19.93 -8.70 10.95
N ILE A 148 20.03 -8.54 12.29
CA ILE A 148 20.15 -7.20 12.88
C ILE A 148 21.54 -6.59 12.69
N ILE A 149 22.61 -7.39 12.69
CA ILE A 149 23.97 -6.94 12.37
C ILE A 149 24.06 -6.54 10.89
N HIS A 150 23.49 -7.35 10.00
CA HIS A 150 23.41 -7.01 8.58
C HIS A 150 22.69 -5.66 8.37
N PHE A 151 21.51 -5.51 8.96
CA PHE A 151 20.76 -4.24 8.94
C PHE A 151 21.62 -3.06 9.39
N TYR A 152 22.27 -3.19 10.57
CA TYR A 152 23.07 -2.11 11.14
C TYR A 152 24.21 -1.71 10.21
N ASN A 153 24.98 -2.69 9.71
CA ASN A 153 26.10 -2.44 8.82
C ASN A 153 25.68 -1.74 7.52
N GLU A 154 24.60 -2.21 6.90
CA GLU A 154 24.08 -1.58 5.68
C GLU A 154 23.58 -0.15 5.95
N ALA A 155 22.88 0.08 7.05
CA ALA A 155 22.37 1.41 7.40
C ALA A 155 23.51 2.42 7.73
N VAL A 156 24.60 1.95 8.36
CA VAL A 156 25.81 2.75 8.59
C VAL A 156 26.54 3.03 7.26
N ASN A 157 26.74 2.01 6.41
CA ASN A 157 27.38 2.16 5.11
C ASN A 157 26.64 3.17 4.21
N CYS A 158 25.31 3.25 4.34
CA CYS A 158 24.49 4.23 3.64
C CYS A 158 24.42 5.61 4.31
N ASN A 159 25.18 5.85 5.41
CA ASN A 159 25.14 7.05 6.23
C ASN A 159 23.73 7.42 6.76
N ARG A 160 22.87 6.42 7.01
CA ARG A 160 21.51 6.59 7.53
C ARG A 160 21.39 6.29 9.01
N LEU A 161 22.37 5.58 9.58
CA LEU A 161 22.60 5.46 11.01
C LEU A 161 24.03 5.94 11.35
N PRO A 162 24.23 6.50 12.54
CA PRO A 162 25.57 6.89 12.99
C PRO A 162 26.43 5.64 13.23
N ASP A 163 27.71 5.72 12.89
CA ASP A 163 28.72 4.70 13.21
C ASP A 163 29.08 4.80 14.70
N ILE A 164 28.35 4.09 15.54
CA ILE A 164 28.51 3.99 16.99
C ILE A 164 28.62 2.53 17.39
N PRO A 165 29.13 2.19 18.57
CA PRO A 165 29.14 0.80 19.03
C PRO A 165 27.76 0.15 18.92
N PHE A 166 27.70 -1.01 18.26
CA PHE A 166 26.49 -1.77 18.05
C PHE A 166 25.81 -2.11 19.39
N ASN A 167 24.55 -1.75 19.53
CA ASN A 167 23.71 -2.12 20.66
C ASN A 167 22.32 -2.54 20.17
N LYS A 168 22.05 -3.81 20.15
CA LYS A 168 20.81 -4.43 19.66
C LYS A 168 19.57 -3.82 20.30
N GLN A 169 19.53 -3.72 21.61
CA GLN A 169 18.39 -3.19 22.35
C GLN A 169 18.12 -1.73 21.98
N SER A 170 19.15 -0.88 22.02
CA SER A 170 19.01 0.54 21.69
C SER A 170 18.53 0.77 20.26
N ILE A 171 18.96 -0.06 19.31
CA ILE A 171 18.52 0.03 17.92
C ILE A 171 17.03 -0.32 17.81
N LEU A 172 16.60 -1.43 18.41
CA LEU A 172 15.21 -1.89 18.34
C LEU A 172 14.25 -0.91 19.05
N GLU A 173 14.66 -0.36 20.20
CA GLU A 173 13.85 0.64 20.92
C GLU A 173 13.72 1.95 20.12
N LYS A 174 14.81 2.46 19.53
CA LYS A 174 14.78 3.68 18.68
C LYS A 174 13.95 3.54 17.40
N LEU A 175 13.79 2.33 16.91
CA LEU A 175 12.97 2.00 15.75
C LEU A 175 11.53 1.65 16.13
N ASP A 176 11.15 1.70 17.42
CA ASP A 176 9.86 1.26 17.96
C ASP A 176 9.53 -0.21 17.68
N LEU A 177 10.54 -1.06 17.59
CA LEU A 177 10.41 -2.50 17.31
C LEU A 177 10.47 -3.36 18.59
N LEU A 178 10.92 -2.78 19.69
CA LEU A 178 10.95 -3.38 21.03
C LEU A 178 10.29 -2.42 22.01
N LYS A 179 9.24 -2.86 22.70
CA LYS A 179 8.51 -2.08 23.71
C LYS A 179 8.26 -2.94 24.94
N SER A 180 8.52 -2.40 26.13
CA SER A 180 8.33 -3.12 27.41
C SER A 180 9.01 -4.51 27.45
N GLY A 181 10.15 -4.67 26.77
CA GLY A 181 10.92 -5.91 26.71
C GLY A 181 10.41 -6.94 25.66
N HIS A 182 9.35 -6.63 24.93
CA HIS A 182 8.77 -7.51 23.93
C HIS A 182 8.91 -6.94 22.51
N LEU A 183 9.13 -7.80 21.53
CA LEU A 183 9.10 -7.41 20.13
C LEU A 183 7.68 -7.04 19.72
N THR A 184 7.58 -5.98 18.94
CA THR A 184 6.35 -5.67 18.19
C THR A 184 6.21 -6.63 17.01
N ASN A 185 5.04 -6.71 16.36
CA ASN A 185 4.88 -7.49 15.14
C ASN A 185 5.89 -7.08 14.06
N ALA A 186 6.14 -5.78 13.87
CA ALA A 186 7.18 -5.32 12.95
C ALA A 186 8.57 -5.84 13.35
N GLY A 187 8.94 -5.76 14.64
CA GLY A 187 10.21 -6.28 15.15
C GLY A 187 10.36 -7.78 14.93
N LYS A 188 9.31 -8.54 15.21
CA LYS A 188 9.24 -9.99 14.96
C LYS A 188 9.42 -10.31 13.47
N LEU A 189 8.66 -9.67 12.59
CA LEU A 189 8.73 -9.95 11.15
C LEU A 189 10.10 -9.62 10.55
N LEU A 190 10.73 -8.53 11.02
CA LEU A 190 12.03 -8.08 10.53
C LEU A 190 13.20 -8.93 11.05
N PHE A 191 13.17 -9.33 12.34
CA PHE A 191 14.37 -9.81 13.01
C PHE A 191 14.22 -11.10 13.83
N SER A 192 13.03 -11.74 13.86
CA SER A 192 12.90 -12.95 14.68
C SER A 192 13.65 -14.14 14.07
N LYS A 193 14.38 -14.89 14.95
CA LYS A 193 14.98 -16.17 14.62
C LYS A 193 13.95 -17.31 14.49
N ASN A 194 12.70 -17.09 14.95
CA ASN A 194 11.62 -18.09 14.94
C ASN A 194 10.94 -18.24 13.59
N LYS A 195 11.50 -17.65 12.52
CA LYS A 195 11.08 -17.79 11.13
C LYS A 195 9.58 -17.48 10.91
N PRO A 196 9.13 -16.27 11.19
CA PRO A 196 7.70 -15.93 11.21
C PRO A 196 7.01 -15.99 9.84
N LEU A 197 7.77 -16.02 8.75
CA LEU A 197 7.26 -15.92 7.39
C LEU A 197 7.67 -17.09 6.51
N VAL A 198 6.91 -17.28 5.42
CA VAL A 198 7.17 -18.28 4.39
C VAL A 198 7.19 -17.61 3.02
N LEU A 199 8.21 -17.94 2.23
CA LEU A 199 8.31 -17.63 0.81
C LEU A 199 8.32 -18.93 0.02
N LYS A 200 7.39 -19.10 -0.91
CA LYS A 200 7.43 -20.17 -1.91
C LYS A 200 8.12 -19.67 -3.16
N ALA A 201 8.95 -20.48 -3.76
CA ALA A 201 9.61 -20.17 -5.02
C ALA A 201 9.55 -21.37 -5.94
N ALA A 202 9.23 -21.17 -7.22
CA ALA A 202 9.13 -22.24 -8.20
C ALA A 202 9.60 -21.80 -9.59
N VAL A 203 10.15 -22.75 -10.34
CA VAL A 203 10.44 -22.63 -11.77
C VAL A 203 9.49 -23.57 -12.53
N PHE A 204 8.82 -23.03 -13.53
CA PHE A 204 7.89 -23.77 -14.38
C PHE A 204 8.49 -24.02 -15.76
N ALA A 205 8.16 -25.20 -16.33
CA ALA A 205 8.63 -25.60 -17.67
C ALA A 205 8.02 -24.74 -18.79
N THR A 206 6.81 -24.20 -18.57
CA THR A 206 6.02 -23.45 -19.53
C THR A 206 5.54 -22.12 -18.97
N ASP A 207 4.64 -21.44 -19.64
CA ASP A 207 3.92 -20.25 -19.19
C ASP A 207 2.75 -20.56 -18.24
N GLN A 208 2.51 -21.86 -17.93
CA GLN A 208 1.44 -22.34 -17.08
C GLN A 208 2.00 -22.95 -15.77
N LYS A 209 1.25 -22.80 -14.68
CA LYS A 209 1.59 -23.32 -13.33
C LYS A 209 1.26 -24.83 -13.21
N THR A 210 1.78 -25.64 -14.16
CA THR A 210 1.44 -27.08 -14.25
C THR A 210 2.61 -28.03 -14.05
N THR A 211 3.78 -27.69 -14.60
CA THR A 211 4.97 -28.57 -14.56
C THR A 211 6.12 -27.83 -13.90
N PHE A 212 6.50 -28.27 -12.71
CA PHE A 212 7.61 -27.71 -11.96
C PHE A 212 8.94 -28.27 -12.46
N LEU A 213 9.92 -27.40 -12.66
CA LEU A 213 11.33 -27.76 -12.86
C LEU A 213 12.13 -27.67 -11.56
N ASP A 214 11.75 -26.72 -10.70
CA ASP A 214 12.25 -26.57 -9.34
C ASP A 214 11.15 -26.02 -8.42
N ILE A 215 11.19 -26.37 -7.16
CA ILE A 215 10.30 -25.86 -6.12
C ILE A 215 11.03 -25.76 -4.79
N GLN A 216 10.93 -24.60 -4.16
CA GLN A 216 11.54 -24.32 -2.86
C GLN A 216 10.52 -23.69 -1.92
N ARG A 217 10.70 -23.98 -0.63
CA ARG A 217 9.97 -23.35 0.45
C ARG A 217 10.98 -22.81 1.46
N TYR A 218 11.05 -21.49 1.56
CA TYR A 218 11.92 -20.81 2.50
C TYR A 218 11.13 -20.31 3.70
N GLU A 219 11.71 -20.47 4.88
CA GLU A 219 11.21 -19.92 6.13
C GLU A 219 12.25 -18.95 6.69
N GLY A 220 11.80 -17.82 7.28
CA GLY A 220 12.70 -16.82 7.80
C GLY A 220 11.99 -15.56 8.24
N ASN A 221 12.78 -14.58 8.63
CA ASN A 221 12.35 -13.19 8.76
C ASN A 221 12.43 -12.46 7.42
N ILE A 222 12.02 -11.20 7.36
CA ILE A 222 11.98 -10.42 6.11
C ILE A 222 13.36 -10.34 5.45
N PHE A 223 14.43 -10.07 6.20
CA PHE A 223 15.79 -9.97 5.64
C PHE A 223 16.27 -11.31 5.04
N ASP A 224 16.06 -12.39 5.75
CA ASP A 224 16.34 -13.74 5.26
C ASP A 224 15.62 -14.06 3.95
N LEU A 225 14.32 -13.75 3.90
CA LEU A 225 13.49 -14.11 2.75
C LEU A 225 13.78 -13.22 1.53
N ILE A 226 14.09 -11.94 1.73
CA ILE A 226 14.57 -11.06 0.64
C ILE A 226 15.85 -11.63 0.04
N GLN A 227 16.84 -12.00 0.86
CA GLN A 227 18.10 -12.57 0.37
C GLN A 227 17.88 -13.89 -0.36
N LYS A 228 17.08 -14.80 0.20
CA LYS A 228 16.78 -16.11 -0.40
C LYS A 228 16.00 -15.95 -1.72
N GLY A 229 14.99 -15.07 -1.74
CA GLY A 229 14.21 -14.78 -2.94
C GLY A 229 15.05 -14.16 -4.06
N MET A 230 15.90 -13.17 -3.73
CA MET A 230 16.82 -12.56 -4.70
C MET A 230 17.81 -13.60 -5.26
N ARG A 231 18.42 -14.41 -4.40
CA ARG A 231 19.33 -15.47 -4.84
C ARG A 231 18.62 -16.44 -5.78
N TYR A 232 17.43 -16.91 -5.40
CA TYR A 232 16.65 -17.83 -6.22
C TYR A 232 16.35 -17.26 -7.61
N ILE A 233 15.93 -16.00 -7.71
CA ILE A 233 15.69 -15.37 -9.02
C ILE A 233 16.99 -15.28 -9.83
N ILE A 234 18.08 -14.80 -9.24
CA ILE A 234 19.35 -14.59 -9.91
C ILE A 234 19.93 -15.91 -10.47
N GLU A 235 19.74 -17.02 -9.75
CA GLU A 235 20.18 -18.35 -10.16
C GLU A 235 19.35 -18.94 -11.33
N HIS A 236 18.11 -18.47 -11.53
CA HIS A 236 17.18 -19.03 -12.51
C HIS A 236 16.85 -18.10 -13.69
N ILE A 237 17.33 -16.86 -13.69
CA ILE A 237 17.21 -15.95 -14.86
C ILE A 237 18.34 -16.21 -15.86
N ASN A 238 18.11 -15.80 -17.11
CA ASN A 238 19.11 -15.90 -18.15
C ASN A 238 20.09 -14.71 -18.09
N TRP A 239 21.35 -14.99 -18.40
CA TRP A 239 22.42 -13.99 -18.50
C TRP A 239 23.00 -14.03 -19.90
N ARG A 240 23.08 -12.88 -20.55
CA ARG A 240 23.82 -12.69 -21.80
C ARG A 240 25.23 -12.24 -21.49
N VAL A 241 26.18 -12.82 -22.19
CA VAL A 241 27.58 -12.37 -22.13
C VAL A 241 27.87 -11.50 -23.34
N ASP A 242 28.36 -10.30 -23.08
CA ASP A 242 28.78 -9.37 -24.12
C ASP A 242 30.26 -9.00 -23.95
N PHE A 243 30.92 -8.67 -25.07
CA PHE A 243 32.35 -8.27 -25.11
C PHE A 243 32.43 -6.91 -25.79
N ASN A 244 32.49 -5.82 -25.04
CA ASN A 244 32.60 -4.46 -25.57
C ASN A 244 33.99 -4.19 -26.20
N GLY A 245 34.34 -4.89 -27.30
CA GLY A 245 35.58 -4.66 -28.06
C GLY A 245 36.88 -4.80 -27.27
N GLY A 246 36.83 -5.28 -26.03
CA GLY A 246 37.94 -5.48 -25.11
C GLY A 246 37.94 -6.86 -24.46
N VAL A 247 38.92 -7.11 -23.60
CA VAL A 247 39.12 -8.39 -22.88
C VAL A 247 38.08 -8.56 -21.74
N GLN A 248 37.35 -7.51 -21.36
CA GLN A 248 36.39 -7.58 -20.25
C GLN A 248 35.05 -8.13 -20.71
N ARG A 249 34.65 -9.22 -20.06
CA ARG A 249 33.35 -9.84 -20.15
C ARG A 249 32.32 -9.02 -19.35
N ILE A 250 31.21 -8.69 -19.97
CA ILE A 250 30.05 -8.06 -19.30
C ILE A 250 28.90 -9.07 -19.28
N GLU A 251 28.35 -9.32 -18.09
CA GLU A 251 27.19 -10.16 -17.91
C GLU A 251 25.95 -9.28 -17.78
N ILE A 252 24.99 -9.49 -18.68
CA ILE A 252 23.74 -8.71 -18.75
C ILE A 252 22.58 -9.63 -18.43
N PRO A 253 21.84 -9.39 -17.33
CA PRO A 253 20.67 -10.17 -16.98
C PRO A 253 19.51 -9.86 -17.94
N GLU A 254 18.65 -10.84 -18.21
CA GLU A 254 17.45 -10.66 -19.02
C GLU A 254 16.42 -9.68 -18.41
N VAL A 255 16.39 -9.57 -17.07
CA VAL A 255 15.62 -8.57 -16.34
C VAL A 255 16.57 -7.82 -15.40
N PRO A 256 16.51 -6.47 -15.34
CA PRO A 256 17.40 -5.69 -14.49
C PRO A 256 17.34 -6.11 -13.03
N VAL A 257 18.46 -6.54 -12.46
CA VAL A 257 18.54 -7.02 -11.06
C VAL A 257 18.03 -5.96 -10.07
N LYS A 258 18.29 -4.67 -10.34
CA LYS A 258 17.80 -3.57 -9.48
C LYS A 258 16.29 -3.45 -9.52
N ALA A 259 15.63 -3.72 -10.66
CA ALA A 259 14.17 -3.71 -10.76
C ALA A 259 13.55 -4.92 -10.01
N ILE A 260 14.15 -6.10 -10.15
CA ILE A 260 13.75 -7.29 -9.41
C ILE A 260 13.88 -7.04 -7.90
N ARG A 261 15.02 -6.50 -7.44
CA ARG A 261 15.26 -6.21 -6.03
C ARG A 261 14.18 -5.28 -5.46
N GLU A 262 13.88 -4.19 -6.15
CA GLU A 262 12.84 -3.24 -5.74
C GLU A 262 11.46 -3.92 -5.63
N ALA A 263 11.10 -4.76 -6.60
CA ALA A 263 9.83 -5.49 -6.56
C ALA A 263 9.77 -6.52 -5.42
N VAL A 264 10.85 -7.25 -5.15
CA VAL A 264 10.94 -8.20 -4.03
C VAL A 264 10.79 -7.47 -2.70
N ILE A 265 11.50 -6.37 -2.50
CA ILE A 265 11.45 -5.60 -1.26
C ILE A 265 10.05 -5.00 -1.07
N ASN A 266 9.47 -4.41 -2.12
CA ASN A 266 8.12 -3.85 -2.08
C ASN A 266 7.07 -4.93 -1.76
N SER A 267 7.27 -6.18 -2.20
CA SER A 267 6.38 -7.28 -1.87
C SER A 267 6.30 -7.54 -0.36
N PHE A 268 7.40 -7.35 0.38
CA PHE A 268 7.41 -7.45 1.85
C PHE A 268 6.96 -6.14 2.52
N ALA A 269 7.39 -4.98 2.04
CA ALA A 269 7.04 -3.69 2.64
C ALA A 269 5.53 -3.40 2.59
N HIS A 270 4.84 -3.91 1.57
CA HIS A 270 3.40 -3.65 1.34
C HIS A 270 2.49 -4.86 1.60
N ALA A 271 3.02 -5.97 2.10
CA ALA A 271 2.23 -7.17 2.39
C ALA A 271 1.17 -6.96 3.48
N ARG A 272 0.09 -7.72 3.42
CA ARG A 272 -0.87 -7.91 4.51
C ARG A 272 -0.49 -9.15 5.31
N TYR A 273 0.04 -8.93 6.50
CA TYR A 273 0.54 -10.01 7.36
C TYR A 273 -0.53 -10.65 8.26
N ASP A 274 -1.75 -10.10 8.25
CA ASP A 274 -2.92 -10.59 9.01
C ASP A 274 -3.75 -11.65 8.27
N ILE A 275 -3.43 -11.92 6.99
CA ILE A 275 -4.15 -12.90 6.18
C ILE A 275 -3.29 -14.16 5.92
N ASN A 276 -3.96 -15.29 5.74
CA ASN A 276 -3.28 -16.56 5.49
C ASN A 276 -2.94 -16.76 3.99
N VAL A 277 -2.20 -15.81 3.42
CA VAL A 277 -1.65 -15.88 2.06
C VAL A 277 -0.13 -15.80 2.19
N GLN A 278 0.62 -16.51 1.38
CA GLN A 278 2.08 -16.56 1.44
C GLN A 278 2.69 -15.74 0.30
N HIS A 279 3.93 -15.28 0.49
CA HIS A 279 4.73 -14.72 -0.59
C HIS A 279 5.10 -15.81 -1.59
N GLU A 280 5.02 -15.50 -2.89
CA GLU A 280 5.40 -16.44 -3.95
C GLU A 280 6.31 -15.76 -4.98
N ILE A 281 7.29 -16.50 -5.47
CA ILE A 281 8.13 -16.16 -6.62
C ILE A 281 7.98 -17.28 -7.62
N ASP A 282 7.34 -16.99 -8.75
CA ASP A 282 7.09 -17.95 -9.81
C ASP A 282 7.87 -17.54 -11.08
N ILE A 283 8.76 -18.39 -11.54
CA ILE A 283 9.57 -18.16 -12.73
C ILE A 283 9.06 -19.07 -13.85
N TYR A 284 8.36 -18.46 -14.80
CA TYR A 284 7.83 -19.12 -16.00
C TYR A 284 8.80 -19.02 -17.18
N SER A 285 8.49 -19.70 -18.27
CA SER A 285 9.27 -19.59 -19.51
C SER A 285 9.26 -18.16 -20.10
N ASN A 286 8.17 -17.42 -19.91
CA ASN A 286 7.92 -16.10 -20.52
C ASN A 286 7.83 -14.94 -19.53
N ARG A 287 7.83 -15.17 -18.22
CA ARG A 287 7.75 -14.12 -17.20
C ARG A 287 8.30 -14.57 -15.84
N ILE A 288 8.58 -13.57 -15.00
CA ILE A 288 8.85 -13.73 -13.58
C ILE A 288 7.72 -13.03 -12.84
N SER A 289 7.05 -13.72 -11.93
CA SER A 289 5.96 -13.19 -11.12
C SER A 289 6.38 -13.15 -9.65
N ILE A 290 6.16 -12.01 -9.00
CA ILE A 290 6.42 -11.79 -7.57
C ILE A 290 5.09 -11.44 -6.93
N THR A 291 4.60 -12.31 -6.06
CA THR A 291 3.27 -12.18 -5.42
C THR A 291 3.42 -11.93 -3.92
N ASN A 292 2.69 -10.97 -3.42
CA ASN A 292 2.58 -10.71 -1.99
C ASN A 292 1.14 -10.77 -1.48
N PRO A 293 0.94 -11.09 -0.18
CA PRO A 293 -0.36 -11.00 0.48
C PRO A 293 -0.93 -9.59 0.44
N GLY A 294 -2.22 -9.48 0.18
CA GLY A 294 -2.99 -8.23 0.14
C GLY A 294 -2.97 -7.52 -1.21
N CYS A 295 -4.11 -6.94 -1.56
CA CYS A 295 -4.27 -6.16 -2.79
C CYS A 295 -3.39 -4.90 -2.81
N PHE A 296 -3.19 -4.32 -3.97
CA PHE A 296 -2.61 -2.99 -4.10
C PHE A 296 -3.55 -1.98 -3.42
N ALA A 297 -3.08 -1.31 -2.40
CA ALA A 297 -3.92 -0.65 -1.38
C ALA A 297 -4.29 0.79 -1.74
N ASN A 298 -4.56 1.09 -3.01
CA ASN A 298 -4.90 2.43 -3.44
C ASN A 298 -5.83 2.38 -4.66
N ASP A 299 -6.59 3.44 -4.90
CA ASP A 299 -7.35 3.63 -6.13
C ASP A 299 -6.45 3.86 -7.36
N ASN A 300 -5.17 4.16 -7.13
CA ASN A 300 -4.15 4.29 -8.17
C ASN A 300 -3.50 2.94 -8.48
N THR A 301 -3.14 2.74 -9.73
CA THR A 301 -2.44 1.54 -10.21
C THR A 301 -0.91 1.72 -10.15
N PRO A 302 -0.10 0.64 -10.22
CA PRO A 302 1.34 0.74 -10.41
C PRO A 302 1.74 1.58 -11.63
N LEU A 303 0.92 1.53 -12.70
CA LEU A 303 1.14 2.34 -13.90
C LEU A 303 0.95 3.83 -13.60
N ASP A 304 -0.05 4.21 -12.79
CA ASP A 304 -0.24 5.60 -12.38
C ASP A 304 0.97 6.13 -11.61
N TYR A 305 1.54 5.33 -10.68
CA TYR A 305 2.78 5.68 -9.97
C TYR A 305 4.00 5.82 -10.88
N SER A 306 4.02 5.14 -12.03
CA SER A 306 5.08 5.29 -13.02
C SER A 306 4.99 6.59 -13.82
N GLN A 307 3.77 7.11 -14.02
CA GLN A 307 3.48 8.23 -14.92
C GLN A 307 3.18 9.55 -14.20
N LYS A 308 2.69 9.48 -12.96
CA LYS A 308 2.23 10.64 -12.16
C LYS A 308 3.13 10.84 -10.94
N GLU A 309 3.19 12.05 -10.43
CA GLU A 309 3.80 12.34 -9.12
C GLU A 309 2.77 12.09 -8.02
N LEU A 310 2.74 10.85 -7.52
CA LEU A 310 1.85 10.44 -6.45
C LEU A 310 2.62 10.29 -5.14
N ARG A 311 1.95 10.60 -4.03
CA ARG A 311 2.52 10.34 -2.70
C ARG A 311 2.57 8.84 -2.44
N SER A 312 3.66 8.39 -1.84
CA SER A 312 3.80 7.01 -1.39
C SER A 312 2.72 6.67 -0.35
N PHE A 313 2.06 5.54 -0.53
CA PHE A 313 1.20 4.94 0.48
C PHE A 313 1.94 3.74 1.07
N LEU A 314 2.25 3.81 2.37
CA LEU A 314 2.94 2.72 3.07
C LEU A 314 1.91 1.96 3.90
N ARG A 315 1.76 0.66 3.63
CA ARG A 315 0.90 -0.21 4.45
C ARG A 315 1.57 -0.54 5.79
N ASN A 316 2.87 -0.80 5.76
CA ASN A 316 3.68 -1.13 6.92
C ASN A 316 4.80 -0.07 7.06
N GLU A 317 4.51 1.01 7.78
CA GLU A 317 5.42 2.17 7.84
C GLU A 317 6.75 1.85 8.54
N LYS A 318 6.71 1.03 9.61
CA LYS A 318 7.92 0.67 10.37
C LYS A 318 8.80 -0.31 9.60
N ILE A 319 8.20 -1.33 8.97
CA ILE A 319 8.92 -2.26 8.10
C ILE A 319 9.55 -1.50 6.94
N ALA A 320 8.78 -0.66 6.25
CA ALA A 320 9.29 0.15 5.14
C ALA A 320 10.42 1.10 5.60
N LYS A 321 10.29 1.74 6.76
CA LYS A 321 11.35 2.61 7.34
C LYS A 321 12.64 1.83 7.57
N VAL A 322 12.58 0.63 8.13
CA VAL A 322 13.77 -0.19 8.39
C VAL A 322 14.43 -0.62 7.07
N LEU A 323 13.66 -1.11 6.11
CA LEU A 323 14.16 -1.48 4.78
C LEU A 323 14.75 -0.26 4.05
N PHE A 324 14.15 0.92 4.19
CA PHE A 324 14.73 2.16 3.67
C PHE A 324 16.11 2.47 4.28
N LEU A 325 16.30 2.29 5.59
CA LEU A 325 17.58 2.57 6.25
C LEU A 325 18.73 1.74 5.68
N CYS A 326 18.47 0.55 5.16
CA CYS A 326 19.45 -0.30 4.47
C CYS A 326 19.66 0.03 3.00
N ASN A 327 19.15 1.14 2.47
CA ASN A 327 19.13 1.44 1.04
C ASN A 327 18.37 0.42 0.19
N ASP A 328 17.51 -0.37 0.83
CA ASP A 328 16.77 -1.43 0.17
C ASP A 328 15.49 -0.91 -0.49
N VAL A 329 14.96 0.23 -0.02
CA VAL A 329 13.76 0.88 -0.58
C VAL A 329 14.05 2.35 -0.86
N GLU A 330 13.54 2.87 -1.96
CA GLU A 330 13.50 4.32 -2.20
C GLU A 330 12.26 4.94 -1.53
N THR A 331 12.46 6.02 -0.78
CA THR A 331 11.37 6.82 -0.22
C THR A 331 10.71 7.70 -1.29
N PHE A 332 9.54 8.24 -0.97
CA PHE A 332 8.82 9.22 -1.79
C PHE A 332 8.11 8.70 -3.05
N GLY A 333 7.78 7.40 -3.15
CA GLY A 333 7.00 6.88 -4.28
C GLY A 333 7.77 6.72 -5.59
N HIS A 334 9.09 6.85 -5.57
CA HIS A 334 9.93 6.74 -6.77
C HIS A 334 10.33 5.30 -7.12
N GLY A 335 10.16 4.31 -6.21
CA GLY A 335 10.57 2.93 -6.42
C GLY A 335 9.91 2.29 -7.65
N ILE A 336 8.59 2.38 -7.76
CA ILE A 336 7.84 1.87 -8.92
C ILE A 336 8.27 2.59 -10.20
N LYS A 337 8.40 3.94 -10.18
CA LYS A 337 8.85 4.73 -11.33
C LYS A 337 10.23 4.28 -11.83
N LYS A 338 11.15 4.01 -10.90
CA LYS A 338 12.48 3.50 -11.20
C LYS A 338 12.45 2.09 -11.83
N VAL A 339 11.60 1.19 -11.29
CA VAL A 339 11.38 -0.14 -11.87
C VAL A 339 10.95 -0.03 -13.33
N TYR A 340 9.94 0.81 -13.62
CA TYR A 340 9.47 1.04 -14.99
C TYR A 340 10.55 1.64 -15.90
N SER A 341 11.36 2.60 -15.41
CA SER A 341 12.48 3.17 -16.19
C SER A 341 13.52 2.12 -16.53
N LEU A 342 14.02 1.36 -15.55
CA LEU A 342 15.02 0.32 -15.76
C LEU A 342 14.53 -0.77 -16.72
N CYS A 343 13.27 -1.18 -16.59
CA CYS A 343 12.67 -2.18 -17.45
C CYS A 343 12.49 -1.67 -18.88
N LYS A 344 12.10 -0.40 -19.05
CA LYS A 344 11.98 0.24 -20.37
C LYS A 344 13.33 0.31 -21.09
N GLU A 345 14.41 0.68 -20.39
CA GLU A 345 15.78 0.73 -20.93
C GLU A 345 16.26 -0.66 -21.36
N SER A 346 15.80 -1.72 -20.70
CA SER A 346 16.16 -3.12 -20.99
C SER A 346 15.15 -3.85 -21.86
N ASN A 347 14.14 -3.16 -22.40
CA ASN A 347 13.05 -3.73 -23.20
C ASN A 347 12.27 -4.86 -22.49
N VAL A 348 12.10 -4.74 -21.18
CA VAL A 348 11.32 -5.64 -20.34
C VAL A 348 9.93 -5.04 -20.12
N HIS A 349 8.88 -5.79 -20.46
CA HIS A 349 7.50 -5.37 -20.20
C HIS A 349 7.11 -5.71 -18.77
N ILE A 350 6.36 -4.80 -18.14
CA ILE A 350 5.81 -4.97 -16.81
C ILE A 350 4.31 -5.16 -16.92
N ASN A 351 3.79 -6.15 -16.20
CA ASN A 351 2.37 -6.36 -15.96
C ASN A 351 2.12 -6.49 -14.46
N TYR A 352 0.87 -6.41 -14.02
CA TYR A 352 0.45 -6.67 -12.65
C TYR A 352 -0.95 -7.27 -12.60
N ILE A 353 -1.20 -8.06 -11.56
CA ILE A 353 -2.50 -8.64 -11.25
C ILE A 353 -2.86 -8.19 -9.84
N ASN A 354 -4.01 -7.56 -9.68
CA ASN A 354 -4.50 -7.07 -8.40
C ASN A 354 -5.80 -7.78 -8.03
N ASN A 355 -5.71 -8.74 -7.11
CA ASN A 355 -6.84 -9.49 -6.58
C ASN A 355 -7.26 -8.95 -5.21
N GLU A 356 -8.36 -9.43 -4.65
CA GLU A 356 -8.80 -9.05 -3.30
C GLU A 356 -7.81 -9.48 -2.20
N THR A 357 -7.10 -10.59 -2.39
CA THR A 357 -6.25 -11.23 -1.37
C THR A 357 -4.77 -11.13 -1.64
N ASP A 358 -4.36 -10.81 -2.85
CA ASP A 358 -2.97 -10.80 -3.27
C ASP A 358 -2.73 -9.78 -4.39
N PHE A 359 -1.47 -9.38 -4.49
CA PHE A 359 -0.98 -8.53 -5.57
C PHE A 359 0.24 -9.21 -6.21
N THR A 360 0.24 -9.34 -7.53
CA THR A 360 1.34 -9.92 -8.32
C THR A 360 1.95 -8.87 -9.24
N PHE A 361 3.27 -8.72 -9.18
CA PHE A 361 4.04 -7.92 -10.10
C PHE A 361 4.81 -8.83 -11.07
N GLU A 362 4.74 -8.56 -12.38
CA GLU A 362 5.28 -9.45 -13.40
C GLU A 362 6.29 -8.73 -14.31
N PHE A 363 7.40 -9.40 -14.59
CA PHE A 363 8.40 -9.00 -15.57
C PHE A 363 8.36 -9.98 -16.74
N SER A 364 8.24 -9.48 -17.98
CA SER A 364 8.38 -10.33 -19.17
C SER A 364 9.81 -10.84 -19.29
N ARG A 365 9.96 -12.10 -19.73
CA ARG A 365 11.24 -12.67 -20.11
C ARG A 365 11.37 -12.64 -21.62
N VAL A 366 12.54 -12.34 -22.11
CA VAL A 366 12.81 -12.39 -23.55
C VAL A 366 12.96 -13.85 -23.98
N ASP A 367 12.22 -14.24 -25.01
CA ASP A 367 12.30 -15.61 -25.53
C ASP A 367 13.74 -15.91 -26.02
N ARG A 368 14.30 -17.05 -25.59
CA ARG A 368 15.66 -17.47 -25.96
C ARG A 368 15.89 -17.46 -27.47
N ASN A 369 14.84 -17.71 -28.27
CA ASN A 369 14.91 -17.73 -29.72
C ASN A 369 15.07 -16.35 -30.36
N VAL A 370 14.71 -15.26 -29.67
CA VAL A 370 14.88 -13.88 -30.14
C VAL A 370 16.29 -13.36 -29.82
N MET A 371 16.95 -13.86 -28.77
CA MET A 371 18.31 -13.48 -28.41
C MET A 371 19.36 -13.95 -29.43
N THR A 372 19.07 -14.99 -30.21
CA THR A 372 20.02 -15.54 -31.20
C THR A 372 19.96 -14.88 -32.59
N ASN A 373 18.90 -14.11 -32.89
CA ASN A 373 18.69 -13.52 -34.22
C ASN A 373 19.02 -12.02 -34.32
N GLY A 374 19.63 -11.42 -33.32
CA GLY A 374 19.90 -9.99 -33.23
C GLY A 374 21.35 -9.59 -33.54
N THR A 375 22.12 -10.31 -34.37
CA THR A 375 23.42 -9.80 -34.87
C THR A 375 23.91 -10.58 -36.06
N ILE A 376 23.31 -10.38 -37.24
CA ILE A 376 23.99 -10.47 -38.51
C ILE A 376 23.28 -9.50 -39.46
N ASN A 377 23.66 -8.25 -39.47
CA ASN A 377 23.56 -7.38 -40.64
C ASN A 377 24.41 -6.12 -40.43
N GLY A 378 25.53 -6.07 -41.18
CA GLY A 378 26.24 -4.85 -41.54
C GLY A 378 27.36 -4.43 -40.66
#